data_21c1c7ce6558a8e2ebe7f210dce34498
#
_entry.id   21c1c7ce6558a8e2ebe7f210dce34498
#
_cell.length_a   1.000
_cell.length_b   1.000
_cell.length_c   1.000
_cell.angle_alpha   90.00
_cell.angle_beta   90.00
_cell.angle_gamma   90.00
#
_symmetry.space_group_name_H-M   'P 1'
#
loop_
_entity.id
_entity.type
_entity.pdbx_description
1 polymer ?
#
loop_
_entity_poly.entity_id
_entity_poly.type
_entity_poly.pdbx_seq_one_letter_code
_entity_poly.pdbx_strand_id
1 'polypeptide(L)'
;MKRLLLLLSFVIMSLSASAQYADLSIKRGQVYAGDELLTETQLLDLYSNVGGVDRTADYLDIARRYKVGKTMNTVGLVTFGVSGITGVASFLGIFINMGDKVKFNLCGAALCASGILFWGGAITSIVGTKKKRKASEDLRNLTLGAQPGGLGLSLTF
;
A
#
# COMPACT_ATOMS: atom_id res chain seq x y z
N MET A 1 -41.10 32.34 -14.12
CA MET A 1 -41.09 31.20 -13.21
C MET A 1 -40.35 29.98 -13.76
N LYS A 2 -40.63 29.45 -14.97
CA LYS A 2 -39.97 28.27 -15.57
C LYS A 2 -38.43 28.40 -15.69
N ARG A 3 -37.91 29.59 -16.05
CA ARG A 3 -36.45 29.84 -16.16
C ARG A 3 -35.73 29.86 -14.81
N LEU A 4 -36.42 30.29 -13.76
CA LEU A 4 -35.87 30.30 -12.38
C LEU A 4 -35.77 28.88 -11.81
N LEU A 5 -36.75 28.02 -12.11
CA LEU A 5 -36.74 26.61 -11.75
C LEU A 5 -35.62 25.82 -12.44
N LEU A 6 -35.36 26.12 -13.73
CA LEU A 6 -34.25 25.53 -14.48
C LEU A 6 -32.89 25.94 -13.94
N LEU A 7 -32.72 27.23 -13.57
CA LEU A 7 -31.48 27.70 -12.94
C LEU A 7 -31.27 27.06 -11.55
N LEU A 8 -32.35 26.94 -10.77
CA LEU A 8 -32.29 26.30 -9.44
C LEU A 8 -31.95 24.81 -9.55
N SER A 9 -32.51 24.09 -10.52
CA SER A 9 -32.19 22.69 -10.76
C SER A 9 -30.74 22.49 -11.22
N PHE A 10 -30.21 23.42 -12.03
CA PHE A 10 -28.82 23.39 -12.48
C PHE A 10 -27.82 23.65 -11.31
N VAL A 11 -28.17 24.59 -10.41
CA VAL A 11 -27.38 24.87 -9.18
C VAL A 11 -27.43 23.69 -8.23
N ILE A 12 -28.59 23.05 -8.08
CA ILE A 12 -28.71 21.84 -7.23
C ILE A 12 -27.90 20.67 -7.81
N MET A 13 -27.93 20.45 -9.13
CA MET A 13 -27.12 19.42 -9.78
C MET A 13 -25.60 19.69 -9.67
N SER A 14 -25.17 20.95 -9.81
CA SER A 14 -23.75 21.31 -9.66
C SER A 14 -23.27 21.18 -8.21
N LEU A 15 -24.11 21.46 -7.23
CA LEU A 15 -23.81 21.23 -5.82
C LEU A 15 -23.75 19.73 -5.47
N SER A 16 -24.61 18.91 -6.06
CA SER A 16 -24.59 17.46 -5.85
C SER A 16 -23.33 16.78 -6.43
N ALA A 17 -22.85 17.25 -7.58
CA ALA A 17 -21.60 16.76 -8.17
C ALA A 17 -20.36 17.12 -7.34
N SER A 18 -20.38 18.26 -6.66
CA SER A 18 -19.29 18.70 -5.78
C SER A 18 -19.27 17.95 -4.44
N ALA A 19 -20.43 17.48 -3.97
CA ALA A 19 -20.56 16.77 -2.69
C ALA A 19 -20.04 15.32 -2.74
N GLN A 20 -19.89 14.74 -3.93
CA GLN A 20 -19.54 13.34 -4.11
C GLN A 20 -18.08 13.00 -3.74
N TYR A 21 -17.22 14.01 -3.60
CA TYR A 21 -15.80 13.83 -3.26
C TYR A 21 -15.38 14.49 -1.93
N ALA A 22 -16.34 14.92 -1.12
CA ALA A 22 -16.05 15.70 0.09
C ALA A 22 -15.39 14.89 1.22
N ASP A 23 -15.42 13.55 1.18
CA ASP A 23 -14.89 12.70 2.25
C ASP A 23 -13.99 11.58 1.69
N LEU A 24 -12.83 11.99 1.14
CA LEU A 24 -11.82 11.05 0.68
C LEU A 24 -10.97 10.56 1.86
N SER A 25 -10.99 9.26 2.11
CA SER A 25 -10.17 8.62 3.13
C SER A 25 -9.22 7.59 2.55
N ILE A 26 -8.04 7.43 3.17
CA ILE A 26 -7.05 6.45 2.74
C ILE A 26 -6.89 5.40 3.82
N LYS A 27 -7.28 4.17 3.49
CA LYS A 27 -7.11 3.00 4.36
C LYS A 27 -6.24 1.97 3.63
N ARG A 28 -5.08 1.62 4.19
CA ARG A 28 -4.16 0.60 3.63
C ARG A 28 -3.71 0.87 2.18
N GLY A 29 -3.54 2.16 1.81
CA GLY A 29 -3.13 2.56 0.45
C GLY A 29 -4.23 2.47 -0.60
N GLN A 30 -5.48 2.31 -0.18
CA GLN A 30 -6.68 2.39 -1.01
C GLN A 30 -7.43 3.66 -0.66
N VAL A 31 -8.02 4.31 -1.67
CA VAL A 31 -8.79 5.55 -1.54
C VAL A 31 -10.27 5.21 -1.49
N TYR A 32 -10.95 5.75 -0.50
CA TYR A 32 -12.39 5.59 -0.30
C TYR A 32 -13.07 6.95 -0.41
N ALA A 33 -14.24 6.97 -1.03
CA ALA A 33 -15.18 8.09 -0.96
C ALA A 33 -16.28 7.73 0.04
N GLY A 34 -16.21 8.28 1.26
CA GLY A 34 -16.98 7.77 2.38
C GLY A 34 -16.61 6.32 2.72
N ASP A 35 -17.54 5.39 2.56
CA ASP A 35 -17.30 3.95 2.79
C ASP A 35 -17.08 3.14 1.48
N GLU A 36 -17.19 3.77 0.32
CA GLU A 36 -17.04 3.12 -0.98
C GLU A 36 -15.58 3.17 -1.46
N LEU A 37 -15.06 1.99 -1.85
CA LEU A 37 -13.72 1.89 -2.45
C LEU A 37 -13.74 2.45 -3.86
N LEU A 38 -12.94 3.47 -4.14
CA LEU A 38 -12.77 4.01 -5.49
C LEU A 38 -12.01 3.03 -6.37
N THR A 39 -12.55 2.79 -7.56
CA THR A 39 -11.90 1.99 -8.59
C THR A 39 -10.74 2.75 -9.23
N GLU A 40 -9.82 2.03 -9.88
CA GLU A 40 -8.66 2.64 -10.54
C GLU A 40 -9.09 3.68 -11.60
N THR A 41 -10.16 3.41 -12.34
CA THR A 41 -10.71 4.33 -13.33
C THR A 41 -11.26 5.61 -12.72
N GLN A 42 -11.99 5.52 -11.61
CA GLN A 42 -12.49 6.69 -10.86
C GLN A 42 -11.36 7.52 -10.28
N LEU A 43 -10.29 6.86 -9.82
CA LEU A 43 -9.09 7.55 -9.31
C LEU A 43 -8.34 8.28 -10.43
N LEU A 44 -8.19 7.67 -11.60
CA LEU A 44 -7.58 8.30 -12.77
C LEU A 44 -8.38 9.52 -13.22
N ASP A 45 -9.70 9.41 -13.26
CA ASP A 45 -10.60 10.53 -13.62
C ASP A 45 -10.50 11.67 -12.57
N LEU A 46 -10.49 11.33 -11.29
CA LEU A 46 -10.29 12.27 -10.19
C LEU A 46 -8.98 13.05 -10.36
N TYR A 47 -7.86 12.38 -10.62
CA TYR A 47 -6.55 13.03 -10.71
C TYR A 47 -6.28 13.71 -12.06
N SER A 48 -7.01 13.36 -13.13
CA SER A 48 -6.92 14.03 -14.43
C SER A 48 -7.59 15.40 -14.44
N ASN A 49 -8.64 15.60 -13.62
CA ASN A 49 -9.50 16.77 -13.66
C ASN A 49 -9.36 17.75 -12.49
N VAL A 50 -8.48 17.45 -11.50
CA VAL A 50 -8.41 18.24 -10.28
C VAL A 50 -7.54 19.49 -10.44
N GLY A 51 -8.16 20.65 -10.24
CA GLY A 51 -7.45 21.95 -10.18
C GLY A 51 -6.82 22.40 -11.49
N GLY A 52 -7.21 21.82 -12.64
CA GLY A 52 -6.63 22.15 -13.95
C GLY A 52 -5.21 21.63 -14.17
N VAL A 53 -4.70 20.78 -13.28
CA VAL A 53 -3.38 20.12 -13.40
C VAL A 53 -3.61 18.61 -13.43
N ASP A 54 -3.12 17.98 -14.49
CA ASP A 54 -3.13 16.52 -14.59
C ASP A 54 -2.08 15.91 -13.65
N ARG A 55 -2.55 15.20 -12.63
CA ARG A 55 -1.72 14.48 -11.64
C ARG A 55 -1.76 12.97 -11.79
N THR A 56 -2.27 12.48 -12.91
CA THR A 56 -2.40 11.05 -13.20
C THR A 56 -1.04 10.34 -13.14
N ALA A 57 0.02 10.97 -13.66
CA ALA A 57 1.37 10.42 -13.63
C ALA A 57 1.90 10.25 -12.20
N ASP A 58 1.66 11.23 -11.33
CA ASP A 58 2.04 11.18 -9.92
C ASP A 58 1.32 10.06 -9.19
N TYR A 59 0.00 9.92 -9.41
CA TYR A 59 -0.79 8.85 -8.85
C TYR A 59 -0.27 7.46 -9.27
N LEU A 60 -0.02 7.25 -10.56
CA LEU A 60 0.48 5.97 -11.08
C LEU A 60 1.85 5.60 -10.50
N ASP A 61 2.75 6.56 -10.33
CA ASP A 61 4.05 6.32 -9.71
C ASP A 61 3.92 5.96 -8.22
N ILE A 62 3.06 6.65 -7.49
CA ILE A 62 2.76 6.34 -6.08
C ILE A 62 2.14 4.95 -5.95
N ALA A 63 1.16 4.62 -6.78
CA ALA A 63 0.50 3.32 -6.79
C ALA A 63 1.49 2.18 -7.09
N ARG A 64 2.41 2.39 -8.06
CA ARG A 64 3.50 1.46 -8.37
C ARG A 64 4.43 1.26 -7.16
N ARG A 65 4.87 2.34 -6.52
CA ARG A 65 5.73 2.28 -5.31
C ARG A 65 5.04 1.55 -4.17
N TYR A 66 3.75 1.78 -3.96
CA TYR A 66 2.95 1.07 -2.97
C TYR A 66 2.89 -0.44 -3.26
N LYS A 67 2.59 -0.83 -4.51
CA LYS A 67 2.54 -2.23 -4.94
C LYS A 67 3.87 -2.94 -4.74
N VAL A 68 4.97 -2.31 -5.14
CA VAL A 68 6.33 -2.85 -4.92
C VAL A 68 6.62 -3.01 -3.42
N GLY A 69 6.31 -2.00 -2.60
CA GLY A 69 6.48 -2.07 -1.15
C GLY A 69 5.66 -3.20 -0.51
N LYS A 70 4.42 -3.39 -0.96
CA LYS A 70 3.54 -4.48 -0.51
C LYS A 70 4.13 -5.85 -0.85
N THR A 71 4.58 -6.04 -2.10
CA THR A 71 5.19 -7.29 -2.55
C THR A 71 6.48 -7.60 -1.78
N MET A 72 7.37 -6.61 -1.63
CA MET A 72 8.60 -6.78 -0.84
C MET A 72 8.32 -7.16 0.61
N ASN A 73 7.34 -6.53 1.24
CA ASN A 73 6.95 -6.88 2.60
C ASN A 73 6.43 -8.31 2.70
N THR A 74 5.54 -8.73 1.79
CA THR A 74 5.00 -10.09 1.78
C THR A 74 6.09 -11.14 1.53
N VAL A 75 6.93 -10.93 0.50
CA VAL A 75 8.05 -11.84 0.20
C VAL A 75 9.02 -11.90 1.37
N GLY A 76 9.37 -10.76 1.98
CA GLY A 76 10.24 -10.71 3.15
C GLY A 76 9.67 -11.48 4.34
N LEU A 77 8.38 -11.34 4.64
CA LEU A 77 7.72 -12.08 5.73
C LEU A 77 7.68 -13.59 5.47
N VAL A 78 7.36 -14.00 4.25
CA VAL A 78 7.35 -15.43 3.87
C VAL A 78 8.75 -16.02 3.98
N THR A 79 9.76 -15.34 3.43
CA THR A 79 11.17 -15.79 3.53
C THR A 79 11.63 -15.88 4.98
N PHE A 80 11.32 -14.88 5.79
CA PHE A 80 11.62 -14.86 7.22
C PHE A 80 10.97 -16.04 7.95
N GLY A 81 9.69 -16.30 7.72
CA GLY A 81 8.95 -17.39 8.36
C GLY A 81 9.48 -18.77 7.95
N VAL A 82 9.65 -19.00 6.65
CA VAL A 82 10.17 -20.29 6.13
C VAL A 82 11.58 -20.54 6.62
N SER A 83 12.47 -19.55 6.56
CA SER A 83 13.85 -19.70 7.03
C SER A 83 13.94 -19.92 8.53
N GLY A 84 13.06 -19.31 9.33
CA GLY A 84 12.97 -19.57 10.76
C GLY A 84 12.61 -21.03 11.08
N ILE A 85 11.59 -21.56 10.42
CA ILE A 85 11.17 -22.98 10.57
C ILE A 85 12.31 -23.91 10.14
N THR A 86 12.91 -23.65 8.97
CA THR A 86 14.04 -24.45 8.46
C THR A 86 15.26 -24.40 9.39
N GLY A 87 15.55 -23.23 9.96
CA GLY A 87 16.63 -23.06 10.92
C GLY A 87 16.43 -23.90 12.17
N VAL A 88 15.24 -23.87 12.77
CA VAL A 88 14.91 -24.70 13.95
C VAL A 88 14.99 -26.18 13.61
N ALA A 89 14.43 -26.62 12.48
CA ALA A 89 14.49 -28.00 12.06
C ALA A 89 15.93 -28.48 11.83
N SER A 90 16.77 -27.64 11.19
CA SER A 90 18.19 -27.94 10.95
C SER A 90 18.99 -28.02 12.26
N PHE A 91 18.71 -27.11 13.20
CA PHE A 91 19.31 -27.11 14.51
C PHE A 91 19.02 -28.41 15.27
N LEU A 92 17.75 -28.83 15.34
CA LEU A 92 17.37 -30.10 15.92
C LEU A 92 18.00 -31.30 15.19
N GLY A 93 18.08 -31.23 13.85
CA GLY A 93 18.69 -32.25 13.02
C GLY A 93 20.17 -32.46 13.31
N ILE A 94 20.89 -31.42 13.70
CA ILE A 94 22.28 -31.52 14.15
C ILE A 94 22.42 -32.45 15.39
N PHE A 95 21.57 -32.26 16.41
CA PHE A 95 21.58 -33.08 17.62
C PHE A 95 21.17 -34.53 17.35
N ILE A 96 20.17 -34.75 16.50
CA ILE A 96 19.72 -36.11 16.19
C ILE A 96 20.75 -36.91 15.39
N ASN A 97 21.55 -36.22 14.55
CA ASN A 97 22.46 -36.87 13.61
C ASN A 97 23.95 -36.73 14.01
N MET A 98 24.26 -36.53 15.27
CA MET A 98 25.68 -36.39 15.77
C MET A 98 26.59 -37.55 15.39
N GLY A 99 26.05 -38.76 15.20
CA GLY A 99 26.82 -39.95 14.81
C GLY A 99 27.04 -40.10 13.30
N ASP A 100 26.33 -39.37 12.47
CA ASP A 100 26.38 -39.45 10.99
C ASP A 100 26.99 -38.14 10.42
N LYS A 101 28.29 -38.20 10.07
CA LYS A 101 29.01 -37.02 9.55
C LYS A 101 28.37 -36.35 8.35
N VAL A 102 27.75 -37.12 7.44
CA VAL A 102 27.15 -36.60 6.23
C VAL A 102 25.89 -35.79 6.57
N LYS A 103 25.01 -36.36 7.36
CA LYS A 103 23.78 -35.70 7.82
C LYS A 103 24.07 -34.51 8.71
N PHE A 104 25.04 -34.63 9.60
CA PHE A 104 25.50 -33.53 10.45
C PHE A 104 25.94 -32.32 9.62
N ASN A 105 26.82 -32.54 8.62
CA ASN A 105 27.28 -31.47 7.72
C ASN A 105 26.17 -30.87 6.90
N LEU A 106 25.20 -31.67 6.42
CA LEU A 106 24.07 -31.21 5.69
C LEU A 106 23.15 -30.29 6.52
N CYS A 107 22.85 -30.70 7.75
CA CYS A 107 22.10 -29.89 8.72
C CYS A 107 22.84 -28.59 9.07
N GLY A 108 24.15 -28.62 9.22
CA GLY A 108 24.98 -27.45 9.46
C GLY A 108 24.91 -26.44 8.29
N ALA A 109 25.05 -26.93 7.06
CA ALA A 109 24.93 -26.10 5.87
C ALA A 109 23.54 -25.48 5.74
N ALA A 110 22.47 -26.26 5.99
CA ALA A 110 21.10 -25.79 5.98
C ALA A 110 20.84 -24.73 7.07
N LEU A 111 21.43 -24.88 8.25
CA LEU A 111 21.35 -23.90 9.34
C LEU A 111 22.00 -22.57 8.95
N CYS A 112 23.18 -22.59 8.33
CA CYS A 112 23.86 -21.39 7.84
C CYS A 112 23.04 -20.69 6.74
N ALA A 113 22.54 -21.45 5.77
CA ALA A 113 21.70 -20.91 4.69
C ALA A 113 20.41 -20.29 5.23
N SER A 114 19.74 -20.96 6.16
CA SER A 114 18.53 -20.44 6.80
C SER A 114 18.80 -19.15 7.59
N GLY A 115 19.93 -19.03 8.25
CA GLY A 115 20.35 -17.81 8.95
C GLY A 115 20.49 -16.61 8.01
N ILE A 116 21.14 -16.79 6.86
CA ILE A 116 21.28 -15.74 5.82
C ILE A 116 19.91 -15.33 5.28
N LEU A 117 19.05 -16.29 4.94
CA LEU A 117 17.70 -16.03 4.43
C LEU A 117 16.80 -15.38 5.48
N PHE A 118 16.95 -15.73 6.75
CA PHE A 118 16.22 -15.14 7.87
C PHE A 118 16.49 -13.63 7.98
N TRP A 119 17.76 -13.23 8.01
CA TRP A 119 18.12 -11.81 8.04
C TRP A 119 17.77 -11.08 6.75
N GLY A 120 17.99 -11.71 5.60
CA GLY A 120 17.58 -11.16 4.29
C GLY A 120 16.07 -10.93 4.22
N GLY A 121 15.27 -11.88 4.68
CA GLY A 121 13.81 -11.76 4.77
C GLY A 121 13.36 -10.64 5.70
N ALA A 122 13.97 -10.53 6.89
CA ALA A 122 13.67 -9.45 7.83
C ALA A 122 13.96 -8.07 7.25
N ILE A 123 15.14 -7.87 6.67
CA ILE A 123 15.54 -6.59 6.04
C ILE A 123 14.58 -6.25 4.90
N THR A 124 14.28 -7.22 4.02
CA THR A 124 13.37 -7.02 2.88
C THR A 124 11.97 -6.62 3.35
N SER A 125 11.45 -7.25 4.40
CA SER A 125 10.16 -6.91 5.00
C SER A 125 10.14 -5.50 5.57
N ILE A 126 11.19 -5.08 6.30
CA ILE A 126 11.30 -3.73 6.87
C ILE A 126 11.36 -2.67 5.76
N VAL A 127 12.17 -2.89 4.72
CA VAL A 127 12.27 -1.98 3.57
C VAL A 127 10.95 -1.89 2.82
N GLY A 128 10.27 -3.03 2.60
CA GLY A 128 8.94 -3.09 1.98
C GLY A 128 7.90 -2.31 2.77
N THR A 129 7.89 -2.44 4.10
CA THR A 129 6.98 -1.70 4.99
C THR A 129 7.24 -0.20 4.93
N LYS A 130 8.51 0.24 4.96
CA LYS A 130 8.86 1.66 4.83
C LYS A 130 8.42 2.25 3.48
N LYS A 131 8.66 1.53 2.37
CA LYS A 131 8.21 1.96 1.03
C LYS A 131 6.70 2.07 0.93
N LYS A 132 5.98 1.08 1.46
CA LYS A 132 4.52 1.08 1.50
C LYS A 132 3.97 2.26 2.30
N ARG A 133 4.54 2.52 3.48
CA ARG A 133 4.13 3.62 4.34
C ARG A 133 4.37 4.98 3.70
N LYS A 134 5.56 5.20 3.13
CA LYS A 134 5.87 6.44 2.41
C LYS A 134 4.93 6.66 1.22
N ALA A 135 4.68 5.64 0.40
CA ALA A 135 3.73 5.74 -0.72
C ALA A 135 2.29 6.05 -0.24
N SER A 136 1.87 5.51 0.92
CA SER A 136 0.57 5.84 1.51
C SER A 136 0.51 7.31 1.99
N GLU A 137 1.61 7.84 2.53
CA GLU A 137 1.72 9.25 2.92
C GLU A 137 1.72 10.17 1.69
N ASP A 138 2.48 9.82 0.64
CA ASP A 138 2.50 10.55 -0.64
C ASP A 138 1.10 10.56 -1.28
N LEU A 139 0.39 9.44 -1.26
CA LEU A 139 -0.99 9.34 -1.76
C LEU A 139 -1.95 10.23 -0.96
N ARG A 140 -1.81 10.25 0.36
CA ARG A 140 -2.61 11.14 1.21
C ARG A 140 -2.36 12.61 0.88
N ASN A 141 -1.12 13.00 0.67
CA ASN A 141 -0.76 14.37 0.30
C ASN A 141 -1.30 14.74 -1.08
N LEU A 142 -1.24 13.81 -2.04
CA LEU A 142 -1.81 14.00 -3.37
C LEU A 142 -3.34 14.17 -3.29
N THR A 143 -4.02 13.35 -2.51
CA THR A 143 -5.47 13.38 -2.31
C THR A 143 -5.92 14.66 -1.60
N LEU A 144 -5.19 15.11 -0.58
CA LEU A 144 -5.49 16.38 0.10
C LEU A 144 -5.32 17.60 -0.83
N GLY A 145 -4.35 17.54 -1.76
CA GLY A 145 -4.18 18.58 -2.78
C GLY A 145 -5.21 18.52 -3.91
N ALA A 146 -5.95 17.42 -4.01
CA ALA A 146 -6.90 17.14 -5.09
C ALA A 146 -8.36 17.50 -4.75
N GLN A 147 -8.66 18.06 -3.59
CA GLN A 147 -10.05 18.39 -3.24
C GLN A 147 -10.58 19.54 -4.11
N PRO A 148 -11.74 19.36 -4.79
CA PRO A 148 -12.39 20.41 -5.54
C PRO A 148 -12.95 21.45 -4.58
N GLY A 149 -12.31 22.61 -4.49
CA GLY A 149 -12.76 23.72 -3.64
C GLY A 149 -11.64 24.44 -2.88
N GLY A 150 -10.38 24.11 -3.15
CA GLY A 150 -9.23 24.74 -2.47
C GLY A 150 -9.03 24.15 -1.06
N LEU A 151 -7.86 24.34 -0.52
CA LEU A 151 -7.35 23.86 0.76
C LEU A 151 -8.42 23.65 1.86
N GLY A 152 -9.10 22.53 1.83
CA GLY A 152 -9.99 22.06 2.86
C GLY A 152 -9.21 21.12 3.76
N LEU A 153 -8.77 21.59 4.92
CA LEU A 153 -8.28 20.75 6.00
C LEU A 153 -9.45 19.93 6.56
N SER A 154 -9.67 18.74 6.04
CA SER A 154 -10.47 17.72 6.73
C SER A 154 -9.57 17.05 7.76
N LEU A 155 -9.55 17.58 8.96
CA LEU A 155 -8.99 16.91 10.13
C LEU A 155 -9.99 15.88 10.62
N THR A 156 -9.82 14.64 10.22
CA THR A 156 -10.49 13.51 10.87
C THR A 156 -9.65 13.08 12.06
N PHE A 157 -10.15 13.36 13.26
CA PHE A 157 -9.62 12.87 14.53
C PHE A 157 -9.99 11.41 14.74
#